data_a87cd9f98143cb3b2899a3dd49af5644
#
_entry.id   a87cd9f98143cb3b2899a3dd49af5644
#
_cell.length_a   1.000
_cell.length_b   1.000
_cell.length_c   1.000
_cell.angle_alpha   90.00
_cell.angle_beta   90.00
_cell.angle_gamma   90.00
#
_symmetry.space_group_name_H-M   'P 1'
#
loop_
_entity.id
_entity.type
_entity.pdbx_description
1 polymer ?
#
loop_
_entity_poly.entity_id
_entity_poly.type
_entity_poly.pdbx_seq_one_letter_code
_entity_poly.pdbx_strand_id
1 'polypeptide(L)'
;MIKGAIFDVDGTLLDSMEIWEDVGVRYLNSIGIEAEPDLGTVLFTMSIQEGAAYVKEHYHLSQEPEEIVQGVLDIISNYYKKTALLKSGAKELLEKLDKHNIPMTVASSNNKKEIEMAFERLGIAKYFDRIFTCEEVGAGKTKPDIYLRAAEYLGTRPEETVVFEDVIHAIRTAKQAGFQVVGIYDETSKDDQEEVRREADWYCREWAELMKKKTALTIAGSDSSGGAGIQADIKTMQANGVYAMSAITALTAQNTTGVTGIMEVSPEFLEQQLDAVITDIRPDAVKIGMVSSEELIKMISKKLKEYHLENIVVD
;
A
#
# COMPACT_ATOMS: atom_id res chain seq x y z
N MET A 1 11.22 1.83 -13.51
CA MET A 1 9.77 1.83 -13.83
C MET A 1 9.27 0.43 -13.59
N ILE A 2 8.18 0.27 -12.85
CA ILE A 2 7.56 -1.03 -12.53
C ILE A 2 6.96 -1.63 -13.81
N LYS A 3 7.24 -2.91 -14.04
CA LYS A 3 6.76 -3.69 -15.19
C LYS A 3 5.98 -4.94 -14.80
N GLY A 4 5.97 -5.31 -13.51
CA GLY A 4 5.22 -6.43 -12.98
C GLY A 4 4.87 -6.24 -11.51
N ALA A 5 3.83 -6.92 -11.04
CA ALA A 5 3.40 -6.87 -9.66
C ALA A 5 3.08 -8.26 -9.12
N ILE A 6 3.52 -8.53 -7.90
CA ILE A 6 3.31 -9.79 -7.17
C ILE A 6 2.58 -9.45 -5.88
N PHE A 7 1.50 -10.16 -5.61
CA PHE A 7 0.67 -9.91 -4.43
C PHE A 7 0.67 -11.11 -3.50
N ASP A 8 0.90 -10.87 -2.23
CA ASP A 8 0.41 -11.78 -1.22
C ASP A 8 -1.12 -11.67 -1.08
N VAL A 9 -1.73 -12.63 -0.38
CA VAL A 9 -3.19 -12.74 -0.27
C VAL A 9 -3.69 -12.37 1.11
N ASP A 10 -3.33 -13.16 2.13
CA ASP A 10 -3.90 -13.07 3.47
C ASP A 10 -3.22 -11.96 4.29
N GLY A 11 -4.00 -10.99 4.79
CA GLY A 11 -3.43 -9.79 5.40
C GLY A 11 -2.97 -8.72 4.40
N THR A 12 -2.87 -9.08 3.12
CA THR A 12 -2.46 -8.18 2.03
C THR A 12 -3.65 -7.81 1.14
N LEU A 13 -4.07 -8.68 0.22
CA LEU A 13 -5.26 -8.43 -0.63
C LEU A 13 -6.56 -8.66 0.11
N LEU A 14 -6.61 -9.73 0.91
CA LEU A 14 -7.78 -10.12 1.67
C LEU A 14 -7.63 -9.71 3.14
N ASP A 15 -8.73 -9.23 3.71
CA ASP A 15 -8.93 -9.09 5.14
C ASP A 15 -9.38 -10.45 5.69
N SER A 16 -8.41 -11.35 5.85
CA SER A 16 -8.68 -12.77 6.10
C SER A 16 -7.89 -13.34 7.28
N MET A 17 -7.06 -12.55 7.94
CA MET A 17 -6.18 -13.06 8.99
C MET A 17 -6.94 -13.57 10.22
N GLU A 18 -8.14 -13.03 10.51
CA GLU A 18 -8.96 -13.48 11.65
C GLU A 18 -9.26 -14.99 11.62
N ILE A 19 -9.42 -15.61 10.42
CA ILE A 19 -9.70 -17.05 10.33
C ILE A 19 -8.55 -17.87 10.87
N TRP A 20 -7.31 -17.42 10.71
CA TRP A 20 -6.13 -18.12 11.18
C TRP A 20 -5.92 -17.99 12.69
N GLU A 21 -6.46 -16.92 13.29
CA GLU A 21 -6.43 -16.70 14.72
C GLU A 21 -7.50 -17.52 15.47
N ASP A 22 -8.67 -17.72 14.86
CA ASP A 22 -9.84 -18.24 15.57
C ASP A 22 -10.43 -19.55 15.00
N VAL A 23 -9.82 -20.15 13.95
CA VAL A 23 -10.38 -21.37 13.31
C VAL A 23 -10.59 -22.52 14.29
N GLY A 24 -9.72 -22.71 15.27
CA GLY A 24 -9.88 -23.72 16.30
C GLY A 24 -11.09 -23.45 17.21
N VAL A 25 -11.32 -22.22 17.56
CA VAL A 25 -12.51 -21.76 18.30
C VAL A 25 -13.78 -22.02 17.46
N ARG A 26 -13.75 -21.64 16.18
CA ARG A 26 -14.89 -21.89 15.26
C ARG A 26 -15.17 -23.38 15.10
N TYR A 27 -14.13 -24.21 15.06
CA TYR A 27 -14.29 -25.66 14.99
C TYR A 27 -15.00 -26.21 16.25
N LEU A 28 -14.52 -25.89 17.45
CA LEU A 28 -15.16 -26.32 18.70
C LEU A 28 -16.62 -25.86 18.78
N ASN A 29 -16.88 -24.59 18.48
CA ASN A 29 -18.23 -24.04 18.44
C ASN A 29 -19.13 -24.81 17.45
N SER A 30 -18.59 -25.24 16.31
CA SER A 30 -19.34 -25.98 15.28
C SER A 30 -19.82 -27.37 15.75
N ILE A 31 -19.10 -27.96 16.71
CA ILE A 31 -19.45 -29.24 17.34
C ILE A 31 -20.11 -29.09 18.73
N GLY A 32 -20.47 -27.84 19.10
CA GLY A 32 -21.23 -27.53 20.32
C GLY A 32 -20.38 -27.46 21.60
N ILE A 33 -19.08 -27.27 21.47
CA ILE A 33 -18.15 -27.12 22.60
C ILE A 33 -17.71 -25.63 22.65
N GLU A 34 -17.86 -25.05 23.86
CA GLU A 34 -17.39 -23.69 24.13
C GLU A 34 -15.87 -23.70 24.33
N ALA A 35 -15.17 -22.90 23.53
CA ALA A 35 -13.72 -22.77 23.59
C ALA A 35 -13.29 -21.84 24.73
N GLU A 36 -12.13 -22.10 25.30
CA GLU A 36 -11.49 -21.19 26.25
C GLU A 36 -11.06 -19.88 25.56
N PRO A 37 -11.10 -18.74 26.27
CA PRO A 37 -10.89 -17.42 25.66
C PRO A 37 -9.53 -17.24 24.99
N ASP A 38 -8.49 -17.96 25.43
CA ASP A 38 -7.10 -17.86 24.96
C ASP A 38 -6.72 -18.97 23.95
N LEU A 39 -7.65 -19.85 23.60
CA LEU A 39 -7.38 -20.99 22.71
C LEU A 39 -6.78 -20.56 21.37
N GLY A 40 -7.29 -19.49 20.77
CA GLY A 40 -6.76 -18.98 19.51
C GLY A 40 -5.26 -18.64 19.61
N THR A 41 -4.85 -17.97 20.66
CA THR A 41 -3.44 -17.63 20.93
C THR A 41 -2.57 -18.88 21.11
N VAL A 42 -3.08 -19.89 21.80
CA VAL A 42 -2.37 -21.16 21.99
C VAL A 42 -2.17 -21.89 20.67
N LEU A 43 -3.22 -21.98 19.86
CA LEU A 43 -3.17 -22.71 18.59
C LEU A 43 -2.40 -21.97 17.49
N PHE A 44 -2.29 -20.64 17.55
CA PHE A 44 -1.64 -19.82 16.53
C PHE A 44 -0.17 -20.21 16.28
N THR A 45 0.50 -20.75 17.28
CA THR A 45 1.92 -21.20 17.19
C THR A 45 2.08 -22.64 16.72
N MET A 46 0.97 -23.37 16.50
CA MET A 46 0.96 -24.79 16.17
C MET A 46 0.64 -25.00 14.67
N SER A 47 1.12 -26.09 14.10
CA SER A 47 0.57 -26.58 12.84
C SER A 47 -0.87 -27.06 13.05
N ILE A 48 -1.66 -27.16 11.95
CA ILE A 48 -3.04 -27.67 12.04
C ILE A 48 -3.09 -29.06 12.68
N GLN A 49 -2.10 -29.92 12.38
CA GLN A 49 -1.99 -31.26 12.93
C GLN A 49 -1.71 -31.26 14.44
N GLU A 50 -0.76 -30.41 14.87
CA GLU A 50 -0.44 -30.25 16.29
C GLU A 50 -1.64 -29.65 17.05
N GLY A 51 -2.30 -28.63 16.47
CA GLY A 51 -3.51 -28.03 17.01
C GLY A 51 -4.66 -29.04 17.16
N ALA A 52 -4.87 -29.90 16.16
CA ALA A 52 -5.89 -30.95 16.20
C ALA A 52 -5.62 -31.97 17.32
N ALA A 53 -4.35 -32.39 17.48
CA ALA A 53 -3.96 -33.28 18.58
C ALA A 53 -4.17 -32.63 19.96
N TYR A 54 -3.75 -31.36 20.09
CA TYR A 54 -3.93 -30.56 21.29
C TYR A 54 -5.42 -30.45 21.66
N VAL A 55 -6.28 -30.05 20.74
CA VAL A 55 -7.73 -29.87 20.93
C VAL A 55 -8.41 -31.20 21.31
N LYS A 56 -8.03 -32.30 20.65
CA LYS A 56 -8.53 -33.64 21.00
C LYS A 56 -8.26 -33.98 22.45
N GLU A 57 -7.00 -33.80 22.86
CA GLU A 57 -6.58 -34.17 24.22
C GLU A 57 -7.20 -33.21 25.27
N HIS A 58 -7.12 -31.92 25.03
CA HIS A 58 -7.54 -30.89 25.99
C HIS A 58 -9.06 -30.87 26.23
N TYR A 59 -9.84 -31.01 25.15
CA TYR A 59 -11.31 -31.03 25.22
C TYR A 59 -11.91 -32.44 25.27
N HIS A 60 -11.08 -33.51 25.37
CA HIS A 60 -11.49 -34.89 25.41
C HIS A 60 -12.44 -35.31 24.27
N LEU A 61 -12.09 -34.89 23.04
CA LEU A 61 -12.93 -35.15 21.88
C LEU A 61 -12.92 -36.64 21.48
N SER A 62 -14.06 -37.12 21.00
CA SER A 62 -14.19 -38.48 20.47
C SER A 62 -13.66 -38.64 19.06
N GLN A 63 -13.55 -37.53 18.30
CA GLN A 63 -13.04 -37.47 16.94
C GLN A 63 -11.54 -37.79 16.92
N GLU A 64 -11.09 -38.45 15.83
CA GLU A 64 -9.68 -38.63 15.59
C GLU A 64 -9.02 -37.33 15.07
N PRO A 65 -7.71 -37.12 15.29
CA PRO A 65 -7.03 -35.89 14.86
C PRO A 65 -7.24 -35.58 13.38
N GLU A 66 -7.28 -36.57 12.52
CA GLU A 66 -7.52 -36.44 11.08
C GLU A 66 -8.92 -35.89 10.77
N GLU A 67 -9.93 -36.29 11.55
CA GLU A 67 -11.30 -35.77 11.43
C GLU A 67 -11.37 -34.31 11.89
N ILE A 68 -10.64 -33.97 12.95
CA ILE A 68 -10.53 -32.58 13.43
C ILE A 68 -9.84 -31.70 12.39
N VAL A 69 -8.71 -32.16 11.82
CA VAL A 69 -8.00 -31.47 10.72
C VAL A 69 -8.95 -31.21 9.57
N GLN A 70 -9.71 -32.23 9.13
CA GLN A 70 -10.66 -32.06 8.02
C GLN A 70 -11.75 -31.03 8.37
N GLY A 71 -12.30 -31.07 9.58
CA GLY A 71 -13.30 -30.09 10.04
C GLY A 71 -12.77 -28.67 10.04
N VAL A 72 -11.53 -28.46 10.50
CA VAL A 72 -10.83 -27.17 10.45
C VAL A 72 -10.64 -26.70 9.00
N LEU A 73 -10.15 -27.57 8.11
CA LEU A 73 -9.99 -27.25 6.69
C LEU A 73 -11.31 -26.90 6.00
N ASP A 74 -12.40 -27.58 6.36
CA ASP A 74 -13.74 -27.27 5.83
C ASP A 74 -14.22 -25.90 6.28
N ILE A 75 -13.93 -25.48 7.52
CA ILE A 75 -14.24 -24.15 8.02
C ILE A 75 -13.43 -23.10 7.27
N ILE A 76 -12.13 -23.29 7.09
CA ILE A 76 -11.26 -22.41 6.30
C ILE A 76 -11.82 -22.29 4.88
N SER A 77 -12.07 -23.41 4.20
CA SER A 77 -12.60 -23.43 2.85
C SER A 77 -13.94 -22.69 2.71
N ASN A 78 -14.85 -22.89 3.67
CA ASN A 78 -16.11 -22.15 3.73
C ASN A 78 -15.92 -20.65 3.94
N TYR A 79 -14.95 -20.24 4.75
CA TYR A 79 -14.63 -18.83 4.99
C TYR A 79 -14.23 -18.15 3.66
N TYR A 80 -13.26 -18.69 2.92
CA TYR A 80 -12.84 -18.13 1.62
C TYR A 80 -13.97 -18.14 0.59
N LYS A 81 -14.75 -19.21 0.58
CA LYS A 81 -15.89 -19.34 -0.33
C LYS A 81 -17.01 -18.33 -0.08
N LYS A 82 -17.22 -17.89 1.17
CA LYS A 82 -18.43 -17.13 1.53
C LYS A 82 -18.15 -15.78 2.19
N THR A 83 -17.09 -15.64 2.97
CA THR A 83 -16.93 -14.57 3.95
C THR A 83 -15.76 -13.65 3.66
N ALA A 84 -14.56 -14.18 3.38
CA ALA A 84 -13.35 -13.37 3.18
C ALA A 84 -13.60 -12.16 2.26
N LEU A 85 -13.19 -10.98 2.68
CA LEU A 85 -13.40 -9.73 1.96
C LEU A 85 -12.08 -9.19 1.41
N LEU A 86 -12.16 -8.35 0.39
CA LEU A 86 -11.01 -7.55 -0.03
C LEU A 86 -10.74 -6.46 1.00
N LYS A 87 -9.48 -6.18 1.24
CA LYS A 87 -9.11 -4.93 1.92
C LYS A 87 -9.57 -3.73 1.10
N SER A 88 -10.02 -2.69 1.80
CA SER A 88 -10.56 -1.48 1.17
C SER A 88 -9.55 -0.84 0.22
N GLY A 89 -9.95 -0.58 -1.03
CA GLY A 89 -9.11 0.02 -2.07
C GLY A 89 -8.23 -0.97 -2.85
N ALA A 90 -8.16 -2.26 -2.46
CA ALA A 90 -7.35 -3.25 -3.18
C ALA A 90 -7.83 -3.44 -4.62
N LYS A 91 -9.14 -3.54 -4.84
CA LYS A 91 -9.72 -3.73 -6.18
C LYS A 91 -9.40 -2.57 -7.12
N GLU A 92 -9.51 -1.36 -6.63
CA GLU A 92 -9.23 -0.14 -7.39
C GLU A 92 -7.77 -0.07 -7.83
N LEU A 93 -6.83 -0.55 -6.98
CA LEU A 93 -5.43 -0.65 -7.39
C LEU A 93 -5.24 -1.71 -8.47
N LEU A 94 -5.85 -2.90 -8.35
CA LEU A 94 -5.80 -3.93 -9.38
C LEU A 94 -6.32 -3.40 -10.72
N GLU A 95 -7.46 -2.71 -10.73
CA GLU A 95 -8.02 -2.07 -11.92
C GLU A 95 -7.08 -1.02 -12.53
N LYS A 96 -6.40 -0.26 -11.68
CA LYS A 96 -5.42 0.74 -12.12
C LYS A 96 -4.19 0.09 -12.76
N LEU A 97 -3.65 -0.97 -12.17
CA LEU A 97 -2.50 -1.70 -12.73
C LEU A 97 -2.85 -2.37 -14.05
N ASP A 98 -4.00 -3.03 -14.13
CA ASP A 98 -4.54 -3.64 -15.35
C ASP A 98 -4.69 -2.62 -16.49
N LYS A 99 -5.29 -1.46 -16.19
CA LYS A 99 -5.41 -0.35 -17.15
C LYS A 99 -4.07 0.16 -17.69
N HIS A 100 -2.99 0.02 -16.91
CA HIS A 100 -1.63 0.39 -17.31
C HIS A 100 -0.86 -0.79 -17.93
N ASN A 101 -1.53 -1.93 -18.17
CA ASN A 101 -0.94 -3.16 -18.70
C ASN A 101 0.24 -3.66 -17.85
N ILE A 102 0.15 -3.54 -16.52
CA ILE A 102 1.10 -4.14 -15.59
C ILE A 102 0.62 -5.56 -15.28
N PRO A 103 1.31 -6.61 -15.74
CA PRO A 103 0.91 -7.98 -15.47
C PRO A 103 1.07 -8.31 -13.98
N MET A 104 0.16 -9.14 -13.47
CA MET A 104 0.05 -9.42 -12.03
C MET A 104 0.01 -10.92 -11.75
N THR A 105 0.71 -11.33 -10.68
CA THR A 105 0.66 -12.69 -10.14
C THR A 105 0.45 -12.66 -8.63
N VAL A 106 0.12 -13.80 -8.09
CA VAL A 106 -0.01 -14.03 -6.65
C VAL A 106 1.14 -14.90 -6.16
N ALA A 107 1.65 -14.60 -4.95
CA ALA A 107 2.59 -15.41 -4.21
C ALA A 107 2.09 -15.59 -2.77
N SER A 108 1.54 -16.76 -2.43
CA SER A 108 0.89 -16.99 -1.14
C SER A 108 1.36 -18.28 -0.45
N SER A 109 1.26 -18.29 0.87
CA SER A 109 1.42 -19.50 1.68
C SER A 109 0.13 -20.33 1.77
N ASN A 110 -0.99 -19.75 1.36
CA ASN A 110 -2.30 -20.38 1.40
C ASN A 110 -2.51 -21.39 0.26
N ASN A 111 -3.53 -22.23 0.39
CA ASN A 111 -3.91 -23.21 -0.62
C ASN A 111 -4.50 -22.48 -1.85
N LYS A 112 -4.08 -22.92 -3.02
CA LYS A 112 -4.50 -22.34 -4.31
C LYS A 112 -6.01 -22.36 -4.50
N LYS A 113 -6.68 -23.44 -4.08
CA LYS A 113 -8.13 -23.60 -4.25
C LYS A 113 -8.93 -22.58 -3.44
N GLU A 114 -8.52 -22.31 -2.22
CA GLU A 114 -9.13 -21.28 -1.36
C GLU A 114 -9.01 -19.89 -1.97
N ILE A 115 -7.81 -19.55 -2.49
CA ILE A 115 -7.55 -18.29 -3.18
C ILE A 115 -8.45 -18.15 -4.42
N GLU A 116 -8.49 -19.17 -5.27
CA GLU A 116 -9.30 -19.17 -6.49
C GLU A 116 -10.80 -18.97 -6.18
N MET A 117 -11.34 -19.69 -5.19
CA MET A 117 -12.73 -19.52 -4.77
C MET A 117 -13.05 -18.10 -4.28
N ALA A 118 -12.16 -17.50 -3.48
CA ALA A 118 -12.34 -16.14 -3.00
C ALA A 118 -12.26 -15.14 -4.17
N PHE A 119 -11.26 -15.27 -5.03
CA PHE A 119 -11.03 -14.36 -6.15
C PHE A 119 -12.16 -14.39 -7.20
N GLU A 120 -12.70 -15.57 -7.49
CA GLU A 120 -13.88 -15.71 -8.36
C GLU A 120 -15.09 -14.98 -7.75
N ARG A 121 -15.39 -15.24 -6.47
CA ARG A 121 -16.51 -14.62 -5.77
C ARG A 121 -16.36 -13.09 -5.69
N LEU A 122 -15.16 -12.58 -5.47
CA LEU A 122 -14.85 -11.16 -5.35
C LEU A 122 -14.70 -10.47 -6.73
N GLY A 123 -14.68 -11.25 -7.82
CA GLY A 123 -14.58 -10.74 -9.19
C GLY A 123 -13.20 -10.15 -9.53
N ILE A 124 -12.15 -10.65 -8.89
CA ILE A 124 -10.76 -10.21 -9.11
C ILE A 124 -9.87 -11.25 -9.78
N ALA A 125 -10.33 -12.50 -9.95
CA ALA A 125 -9.55 -13.57 -10.58
C ALA A 125 -8.97 -13.16 -11.94
N LYS A 126 -9.69 -12.37 -12.71
CA LYS A 126 -9.31 -11.89 -14.05
C LYS A 126 -8.06 -11.00 -14.09
N TYR A 127 -7.60 -10.45 -12.96
CA TYR A 127 -6.44 -9.57 -12.89
C TYR A 127 -5.12 -10.33 -12.74
N PHE A 128 -5.18 -11.64 -12.42
CA PHE A 128 -4.00 -12.44 -12.13
C PHE A 128 -3.77 -13.49 -13.19
N ASP A 129 -2.58 -13.45 -13.79
CA ASP A 129 -2.17 -14.44 -14.81
C ASP A 129 -1.89 -15.81 -14.18
N ARG A 130 -1.42 -15.84 -12.92
CA ARG A 130 -1.09 -17.07 -12.20
C ARG A 130 -1.07 -16.85 -10.68
N ILE A 131 -1.43 -17.91 -9.96
CA ILE A 131 -1.25 -18.03 -8.50
C ILE A 131 -0.12 -19.02 -8.25
N PHE A 132 0.92 -18.55 -7.56
CA PHE A 132 1.99 -19.36 -7.01
C PHE A 132 1.75 -19.61 -5.54
N THR A 133 1.95 -20.82 -5.06
CA THR A 133 1.87 -21.16 -3.64
C THR A 133 3.20 -21.67 -3.12
N CYS A 134 3.44 -21.51 -1.83
CA CYS A 134 4.63 -22.06 -1.16
C CYS A 134 4.70 -23.58 -1.30
N GLU A 135 3.57 -24.27 -1.32
CA GLU A 135 3.47 -25.71 -1.54
C GLU A 135 3.95 -26.08 -2.95
N GLU A 136 3.47 -25.39 -4.00
CA GLU A 136 3.89 -25.63 -5.40
C GLU A 136 5.38 -25.39 -5.61
N VAL A 137 5.92 -24.39 -4.92
CA VAL A 137 7.34 -24.01 -5.04
C VAL A 137 8.24 -24.90 -4.19
N GLY A 138 7.72 -25.51 -3.12
CA GLY A 138 8.47 -26.32 -2.17
C GLY A 138 9.32 -25.50 -1.20
N ALA A 139 9.00 -24.21 -1.03
CA ALA A 139 9.72 -23.29 -0.12
C ALA A 139 8.77 -22.23 0.45
N GLY A 140 8.90 -21.93 1.73
CA GLY A 140 8.20 -20.84 2.39
C GLY A 140 8.79 -19.46 2.05
N LYS A 141 8.09 -18.38 2.41
CA LYS A 141 8.46 -16.97 2.14
C LYS A 141 9.70 -16.45 2.89
N THR A 142 10.33 -17.28 3.72
CA THR A 142 11.68 -17.04 4.26
C THR A 142 12.78 -17.26 3.22
N LYS A 143 12.43 -17.79 2.04
CA LYS A 143 13.27 -17.93 0.86
C LYS A 143 12.64 -17.20 -0.33
N PRO A 144 13.46 -16.66 -1.26
CA PRO A 144 12.96 -15.82 -2.35
C PRO A 144 12.32 -16.60 -3.52
N ASP A 145 12.33 -17.92 -3.47
CA ASP A 145 12.00 -18.81 -4.60
C ASP A 145 10.63 -18.47 -5.20
N ILE A 146 9.63 -18.22 -4.38
CA ILE A 146 8.25 -17.93 -4.86
C ILE A 146 8.20 -16.61 -5.62
N TYR A 147 8.88 -15.57 -5.13
CA TYR A 147 8.93 -14.25 -5.78
C TYR A 147 9.74 -14.30 -7.08
N LEU A 148 10.88 -15.00 -7.07
CA LEU A 148 11.73 -15.16 -8.26
C LEU A 148 10.99 -15.92 -9.35
N ARG A 149 10.26 -17.02 -9.03
CA ARG A 149 9.41 -17.74 -9.99
C ARG A 149 8.28 -16.89 -10.53
N ALA A 150 7.65 -16.09 -9.68
CA ALA A 150 6.59 -15.18 -10.09
C ALA A 150 7.11 -14.11 -11.06
N ALA A 151 8.25 -13.50 -10.76
CA ALA A 151 8.88 -12.50 -11.65
C ALA A 151 9.34 -13.13 -12.98
N GLU A 152 9.93 -14.33 -12.95
CA GLU A 152 10.30 -15.07 -14.15
C GLU A 152 9.07 -15.35 -15.06
N TYR A 153 7.96 -15.77 -14.48
CA TYR A 153 6.71 -15.98 -15.19
C TYR A 153 6.18 -14.70 -15.85
N LEU A 154 6.28 -13.56 -15.16
CA LEU A 154 5.90 -12.24 -15.68
C LEU A 154 6.90 -11.72 -16.75
N GLY A 155 8.05 -12.36 -16.93
CA GLY A 155 9.11 -11.88 -17.81
C GLY A 155 9.77 -10.59 -17.33
N THR A 156 9.81 -10.35 -16.01
CA THR A 156 10.34 -9.14 -15.39
C THR A 156 11.53 -9.47 -14.49
N ARG A 157 12.39 -8.46 -14.28
CA ARG A 157 13.50 -8.58 -13.32
C ARG A 157 13.04 -8.15 -11.94
N PRO A 158 13.69 -8.61 -10.85
CA PRO A 158 13.32 -8.22 -9.48
C PRO A 158 13.22 -6.70 -9.31
N GLU A 159 14.19 -5.93 -9.80
CA GLU A 159 14.21 -4.47 -9.68
C GLU A 159 13.13 -3.73 -10.51
N GLU A 160 12.46 -4.45 -11.41
CA GLU A 160 11.33 -3.96 -12.23
C GLU A 160 9.98 -4.47 -11.71
N THR A 161 9.98 -5.23 -10.62
CA THR A 161 8.80 -5.89 -10.06
C THR A 161 8.54 -5.39 -8.64
N VAL A 162 7.29 -5.07 -8.36
CA VAL A 162 6.84 -4.70 -7.01
C VAL A 162 6.16 -5.88 -6.33
N VAL A 163 6.50 -6.12 -5.07
CA VAL A 163 5.87 -7.12 -4.20
C VAL A 163 5.04 -6.40 -3.16
N PHE A 164 3.81 -6.84 -2.95
CA PHE A 164 2.90 -6.35 -1.91
C PHE A 164 2.79 -7.42 -0.81
N GLU A 165 3.12 -7.04 0.41
CA GLU A 165 3.26 -7.94 1.57
C GLU A 165 2.94 -7.23 2.88
N ASP A 166 2.45 -7.98 3.87
CA ASP A 166 2.15 -7.47 5.22
C ASP A 166 3.12 -8.01 6.29
N VAL A 167 3.81 -9.12 6.01
CA VAL A 167 4.65 -9.83 7.01
C VAL A 167 6.12 -9.49 6.86
N ILE A 168 6.76 -9.05 7.96
CA ILE A 168 8.13 -8.53 7.97
C ILE A 168 9.19 -9.49 7.39
N HIS A 169 9.13 -10.79 7.69
CA HIS A 169 10.12 -11.74 7.17
C HIS A 169 10.01 -11.92 5.64
N ALA A 170 8.80 -11.89 5.09
CA ALA A 170 8.54 -11.96 3.65
C ALA A 170 9.00 -10.69 2.94
N ILE A 171 8.75 -9.51 3.53
CA ILE A 171 9.25 -8.22 3.07
C ILE A 171 10.79 -8.23 2.98
N ARG A 172 11.47 -8.65 4.05
CA ARG A 172 12.94 -8.76 4.07
C ARG A 172 13.47 -9.70 2.99
N THR A 173 12.81 -10.83 2.81
CA THR A 173 13.19 -11.82 1.80
C THR A 173 13.06 -11.24 0.39
N ALA A 174 11.94 -10.60 0.06
CA ALA A 174 11.73 -9.97 -1.23
C ALA A 174 12.74 -8.81 -1.47
N LYS A 175 12.99 -7.97 -0.46
CA LYS A 175 13.99 -6.90 -0.52
C LYS A 175 15.39 -7.44 -0.79
N GLN A 176 15.83 -8.47 -0.08
CA GLN A 176 17.16 -9.09 -0.25
C GLN A 176 17.32 -9.70 -1.65
N ALA A 177 16.22 -10.15 -2.27
CA ALA A 177 16.20 -10.64 -3.64
C ALA A 177 16.17 -9.54 -4.71
N GLY A 178 16.14 -8.26 -4.31
CA GLY A 178 16.21 -7.09 -5.20
C GLY A 178 14.86 -6.55 -5.67
N PHE A 179 13.74 -7.03 -5.12
CA PHE A 179 12.43 -6.51 -5.42
C PHE A 179 12.16 -5.16 -4.77
N GLN A 180 11.30 -4.37 -5.39
CA GLN A 180 10.67 -3.24 -4.73
C GLN A 180 9.49 -3.77 -3.90
N VAL A 181 9.32 -3.29 -2.67
CA VAL A 181 8.32 -3.83 -1.75
C VAL A 181 7.42 -2.74 -1.20
N VAL A 182 6.12 -2.98 -1.24
CA VAL A 182 5.10 -2.21 -0.55
C VAL A 182 4.65 -3.01 0.67
N GLY A 183 4.91 -2.46 1.85
CA GLY A 183 4.40 -3.00 3.12
C GLY A 183 2.94 -2.59 3.31
N ILE A 184 2.07 -3.56 3.53
CA ILE A 184 0.64 -3.36 3.78
C ILE A 184 0.35 -3.57 5.26
N TYR A 185 -0.40 -2.65 5.87
CA TYR A 185 -0.82 -2.80 7.25
C TYR A 185 -1.80 -3.98 7.41
N ASP A 186 -1.53 -4.80 8.42
CA ASP A 186 -2.51 -5.74 8.95
C ASP A 186 -2.51 -5.69 10.49
N GLU A 187 -3.69 -5.82 11.11
CA GLU A 187 -3.83 -5.75 12.57
C GLU A 187 -3.14 -6.91 13.27
N THR A 188 -3.09 -8.09 12.64
CA THR A 188 -2.45 -9.28 13.22
C THR A 188 -0.93 -9.15 13.30
N SER A 189 -0.33 -8.31 12.45
CA SER A 189 1.10 -7.99 12.45
C SER A 189 1.42 -6.60 13.06
N LYS A 190 0.52 -6.04 13.87
CA LYS A 190 0.63 -4.67 14.42
C LYS A 190 1.94 -4.40 15.18
N ASP A 191 2.46 -5.38 15.87
CA ASP A 191 3.69 -5.25 16.67
C ASP A 191 4.94 -5.11 15.78
N ASP A 192 4.89 -5.60 14.53
CA ASP A 192 5.97 -5.52 13.54
C ASP A 192 5.87 -4.29 12.63
N GLN A 193 4.82 -3.47 12.74
CA GLN A 193 4.54 -2.40 11.77
C GLN A 193 5.60 -1.31 11.68
N GLU A 194 6.32 -1.02 12.77
CA GLU A 194 7.46 -0.10 12.71
C GLU A 194 8.61 -0.67 11.87
N GLU A 195 8.85 -1.99 11.97
CA GLU A 195 9.85 -2.67 11.15
C GLU A 195 9.41 -2.77 9.69
N VAL A 196 8.15 -3.11 9.43
CA VAL A 196 7.57 -3.12 8.07
C VAL A 196 7.77 -1.76 7.40
N ARG A 197 7.44 -0.67 8.09
CA ARG A 197 7.61 0.70 7.58
C ARG A 197 9.07 1.05 7.27
N ARG A 198 10.00 0.54 8.05
CA ARG A 198 11.45 0.81 7.87
C ARG A 198 12.05 0.01 6.73
N GLU A 199 11.62 -1.24 6.56
CA GLU A 199 12.22 -2.18 5.60
C GLU A 199 11.63 -2.07 4.19
N ALA A 200 10.32 -1.78 4.07
CA ALA A 200 9.66 -1.62 2.79
C ALA A 200 10.08 -0.32 2.07
N ASP A 201 9.99 -0.29 0.74
CA ASP A 201 10.23 0.93 -0.05
C ASP A 201 9.06 1.91 0.09
N TRP A 202 7.86 1.37 0.22
CA TRP A 202 6.64 2.10 0.52
C TRP A 202 5.85 1.33 1.57
N TYR A 203 5.10 2.07 2.36
CA TYR A 203 4.20 1.52 3.37
C TYR A 203 2.86 2.22 3.26
N CYS A 204 1.77 1.45 3.34
CA CYS A 204 0.43 2.01 3.42
C CYS A 204 -0.44 1.25 4.43
N ARG A 205 -1.27 2.00 5.12
CA ARG A 205 -2.31 1.44 5.98
C ARG A 205 -3.55 1.06 5.18
N GLU A 206 -3.83 1.84 4.16
CA GLU A 206 -4.97 1.64 3.27
C GLU A 206 -4.49 1.70 1.81
N TRP A 207 -4.99 0.81 0.98
CA TRP A 207 -4.65 0.76 -0.44
C TRP A 207 -4.90 2.07 -1.20
N ALA A 208 -5.90 2.85 -0.71
CA ALA A 208 -6.21 4.17 -1.27
C ALA A 208 -5.02 5.15 -1.23
N GLU A 209 -4.09 4.99 -0.28
CA GLU A 209 -2.89 5.82 -0.17
C GLU A 209 -1.97 5.66 -1.40
N LEU A 210 -1.90 4.45 -1.98
CA LEU A 210 -1.12 4.17 -3.20
C LEU A 210 -1.74 4.77 -4.47
N MET A 211 -3.01 5.12 -4.40
CA MET A 211 -3.74 5.73 -5.52
C MET A 211 -3.82 7.24 -5.41
N LYS A 212 -3.56 7.80 -4.24
CA LYS A 212 -3.58 9.22 -4.00
C LYS A 212 -2.47 9.90 -4.81
N LYS A 213 -2.84 10.83 -5.67
CA LYS A 213 -1.85 11.64 -6.37
C LYS A 213 -1.06 12.46 -5.34
N LYS A 214 0.25 12.41 -5.44
CA LYS A 214 1.10 13.33 -4.68
C LYS A 214 0.79 14.75 -5.09
N THR A 215 0.81 15.67 -4.12
CA THR A 215 0.48 17.07 -4.30
C THR A 215 1.72 17.93 -4.08
N ALA A 216 1.90 18.97 -4.88
CA ALA A 216 2.97 19.94 -4.66
C ALA A 216 2.45 21.36 -4.87
N LEU A 217 2.91 22.26 -4.00
CA LEU A 217 2.62 23.67 -4.06
C LEU A 217 3.86 24.42 -4.58
N THR A 218 3.72 25.16 -5.69
CA THR A 218 4.73 26.15 -6.06
C THR A 218 4.35 27.53 -5.57
N ILE A 219 5.29 28.22 -4.93
CA ILE A 219 5.20 29.59 -4.44
C ILE A 219 6.21 30.40 -5.26
N ALA A 220 5.75 31.09 -6.30
CA ALA A 220 6.65 31.80 -7.22
C ALA A 220 5.91 32.89 -8.01
N GLY A 221 6.66 33.69 -8.71
CA GLY A 221 6.13 34.61 -9.72
C GLY A 221 5.58 33.87 -10.95
N SER A 222 4.69 34.53 -11.68
CA SER A 222 4.20 34.02 -12.97
C SER A 222 5.18 34.37 -14.10
N ASP A 223 5.14 33.60 -15.19
CA ASP A 223 5.73 33.94 -16.46
C ASP A 223 4.65 33.83 -17.54
N SER A 224 4.23 34.96 -18.10
CA SER A 224 3.16 34.99 -19.12
C SER A 224 3.51 34.21 -20.39
N SER A 225 4.80 34.00 -20.69
CA SER A 225 5.25 33.15 -21.80
C SER A 225 5.25 31.66 -21.49
N GLY A 226 5.16 31.31 -20.22
CA GLY A 226 5.04 29.93 -19.73
C GLY A 226 6.35 29.13 -19.70
N GLY A 227 7.50 29.76 -19.81
CA GLY A 227 8.83 29.13 -19.81
C GLY A 227 9.51 29.07 -18.45
N ALA A 228 9.02 29.85 -17.50
CA ALA A 228 9.54 29.93 -16.13
C ALA A 228 8.41 30.06 -15.10
N GLY A 229 8.76 30.31 -13.82
CA GLY A 229 7.82 30.55 -12.74
C GLY A 229 6.80 29.45 -12.53
N ILE A 230 5.64 29.82 -11.97
CA ILE A 230 4.57 28.85 -11.69
C ILE A 230 4.12 28.04 -12.90
N GLN A 231 4.16 28.61 -14.10
CA GLN A 231 3.73 27.90 -15.31
C GLN A 231 4.68 26.76 -15.68
N ALA A 232 5.98 26.97 -15.58
CA ALA A 232 6.97 25.91 -15.80
C ALA A 232 6.89 24.83 -14.69
N ASP A 233 6.74 25.27 -13.43
CA ASP A 233 6.62 24.37 -12.28
C ASP A 233 5.39 23.46 -12.41
N ILE A 234 4.22 24.02 -12.71
CA ILE A 234 2.97 23.26 -12.88
C ILE A 234 3.11 22.24 -14.02
N LYS A 235 3.66 22.64 -15.18
CA LYS A 235 3.88 21.72 -16.31
C LYS A 235 4.81 20.57 -15.91
N THR A 236 5.90 20.88 -15.20
CA THR A 236 6.88 19.89 -14.77
C THR A 236 6.27 18.93 -13.74
N MET A 237 5.57 19.43 -12.73
CA MET A 237 4.89 18.62 -11.73
C MET A 237 3.85 17.70 -12.36
N GLN A 238 3.02 18.22 -13.28
CA GLN A 238 2.02 17.43 -13.98
C GLN A 238 2.62 16.35 -14.87
N ALA A 239 3.71 16.66 -15.58
CA ALA A 239 4.43 15.69 -16.40
C ALA A 239 5.02 14.53 -15.58
N ASN A 240 5.29 14.77 -14.30
CA ASN A 240 5.74 13.77 -13.33
C ASN A 240 4.58 13.13 -12.51
N GLY A 241 3.33 13.33 -12.92
CA GLY A 241 2.16 12.71 -12.28
C GLY A 241 1.74 13.36 -10.95
N VAL A 242 2.33 14.50 -10.58
CA VAL A 242 2.02 15.23 -9.34
C VAL A 242 0.88 16.21 -9.59
N TYR A 243 -0.06 16.31 -8.63
CA TYR A 243 -1.09 17.36 -8.65
C TYR A 243 -0.45 18.70 -8.23
N ALA A 244 -0.39 19.64 -9.16
CA ALA A 244 0.28 20.92 -8.97
C ALA A 244 -0.69 22.01 -8.50
N MET A 245 -0.32 22.71 -7.45
CA MET A 245 -1.01 23.88 -6.91
C MET A 245 -0.06 25.08 -6.95
N SER A 246 -0.58 26.30 -6.89
CA SER A 246 0.25 27.50 -6.93
C SER A 246 -0.23 28.59 -6.00
N ALA A 247 0.72 29.32 -5.39
CA ALA A 247 0.53 30.63 -4.78
C ALA A 247 1.45 31.64 -5.47
N ILE A 248 0.87 32.68 -6.03
CA ILE A 248 1.56 33.63 -6.91
C ILE A 248 2.14 34.77 -6.08
N THR A 249 3.45 35.03 -6.23
CA THR A 249 4.15 36.13 -5.56
C THR A 249 4.15 37.42 -6.37
N ALA A 250 4.15 37.30 -7.70
CA ALA A 250 4.06 38.43 -8.62
C ALA A 250 3.50 38.00 -9.96
N LEU A 251 2.78 38.87 -10.62
CA LEU A 251 2.42 38.74 -12.04
C LEU A 251 3.47 39.47 -12.89
N THR A 252 3.90 38.85 -13.98
CA THR A 252 4.85 39.50 -14.91
C THR A 252 4.25 39.66 -16.30
N ALA A 253 4.58 40.73 -16.96
CA ALA A 253 4.48 40.87 -18.39
C ALA A 253 5.84 40.44 -18.98
N GLN A 254 5.94 39.16 -19.35
CA GLN A 254 7.20 38.50 -19.70
C GLN A 254 7.07 37.70 -20.99
N ASN A 255 8.15 37.65 -21.72
CA ASN A 255 8.32 36.81 -22.90
C ASN A 255 9.73 36.20 -22.94
N THR A 256 10.11 35.53 -24.03
CA THR A 256 11.42 34.87 -24.17
C THR A 256 12.60 35.84 -24.25
N THR A 257 12.36 37.14 -24.42
CA THR A 257 13.40 38.18 -24.50
C THR A 257 13.57 39.00 -23.23
N GLY A 258 12.62 38.94 -22.30
CA GLY A 258 12.72 39.67 -21.02
C GLY A 258 11.39 39.95 -20.35
N VAL A 259 11.48 40.67 -19.23
CA VAL A 259 10.37 41.15 -18.41
C VAL A 259 10.16 42.64 -18.63
N THR A 260 8.95 43.02 -19.04
CA THR A 260 8.59 44.43 -19.33
C THR A 260 7.72 45.09 -18.27
N GLY A 261 7.14 44.28 -17.37
CA GLY A 261 6.31 44.78 -16.27
C GLY A 261 6.19 43.74 -15.17
N ILE A 262 6.08 44.20 -13.93
CA ILE A 262 5.89 43.38 -12.71
C ILE A 262 4.80 44.01 -11.89
N MET A 263 3.87 43.18 -11.42
CA MET A 263 2.87 43.53 -10.40
C MET A 263 3.02 42.58 -9.24
N GLU A 264 3.53 43.07 -8.13
CA GLU A 264 3.68 42.29 -6.90
C GLU A 264 2.33 42.03 -6.25
N VAL A 265 2.22 40.88 -5.63
CA VAL A 265 1.09 40.52 -4.76
C VAL A 265 1.39 41.01 -3.36
N SER A 266 0.38 41.55 -2.67
CA SER A 266 0.60 41.97 -1.27
C SER A 266 0.82 40.78 -0.35
N PRO A 267 1.57 40.96 0.76
CA PRO A 267 1.77 39.88 1.75
C PRO A 267 0.45 39.30 2.27
N GLU A 268 -0.57 40.14 2.48
CA GLU A 268 -1.88 39.74 2.97
C GLU A 268 -2.63 38.85 1.94
N PHE A 269 -2.49 39.17 0.63
CA PHE A 269 -3.11 38.35 -0.40
C PHE A 269 -2.35 37.05 -0.63
N LEU A 270 -1.02 37.06 -0.49
CA LEU A 270 -0.24 35.82 -0.50
C LEU A 270 -0.61 34.93 0.67
N GLU A 271 -0.82 35.48 1.86
CA GLU A 271 -1.32 34.75 3.03
C GLU A 271 -2.66 34.06 2.71
N GLN A 272 -3.62 34.80 2.13
CA GLN A 272 -4.93 34.26 1.73
C GLN A 272 -4.80 33.11 0.71
N GLN A 273 -3.90 33.23 -0.29
CA GLN A 273 -3.66 32.15 -1.25
C GLN A 273 -3.12 30.89 -0.57
N LEU A 274 -2.13 31.05 0.34
CA LEU A 274 -1.53 29.93 1.07
C LEU A 274 -2.55 29.26 1.97
N ASP A 275 -3.34 30.02 2.73
CA ASP A 275 -4.37 29.49 3.60
C ASP A 275 -5.45 28.75 2.82
N ALA A 276 -5.93 29.32 1.71
CA ALA A 276 -6.96 28.69 0.86
C ALA A 276 -6.51 27.34 0.31
N VAL A 277 -5.25 27.23 -0.13
CA VAL A 277 -4.72 25.98 -0.69
C VAL A 277 -4.42 24.96 0.42
N ILE A 278 -3.69 25.35 1.46
CA ILE A 278 -3.15 24.43 2.46
C ILE A 278 -4.26 23.83 3.33
N THR A 279 -5.30 24.60 3.62
CA THR A 279 -6.42 24.12 4.46
C THR A 279 -7.36 23.17 3.73
N ASP A 280 -7.39 23.20 2.39
CA ASP A 280 -8.19 22.29 1.55
C ASP A 280 -7.35 21.10 1.08
N ILE A 281 -6.23 21.38 0.39
CA ILE A 281 -5.33 20.36 -0.16
C ILE A 281 -3.94 20.56 0.41
N ARG A 282 -3.64 19.90 1.55
CA ARG A 282 -2.31 19.95 2.16
C ARG A 282 -1.26 19.40 1.15
N PRO A 283 -0.23 20.18 0.78
CA PRO A 283 0.81 19.73 -0.13
C PRO A 283 1.73 18.68 0.53
N ASP A 284 2.13 17.65 -0.23
CA ASP A 284 3.18 16.71 0.16
C ASP A 284 4.58 17.33 0.04
N ALA A 285 4.74 18.34 -0.84
CA ALA A 285 5.98 19.09 -1.02
C ALA A 285 5.71 20.54 -1.43
N VAL A 286 6.66 21.42 -1.16
CA VAL A 286 6.60 22.85 -1.52
C VAL A 286 7.85 23.23 -2.30
N LYS A 287 7.68 23.89 -3.45
CA LYS A 287 8.76 24.55 -4.17
C LYS A 287 8.60 26.06 -4.04
N ILE A 288 9.66 26.74 -3.66
CA ILE A 288 9.73 28.21 -3.59
C ILE A 288 10.65 28.67 -4.72
N GLY A 289 10.10 29.44 -5.65
CA GLY A 289 10.88 30.05 -6.71
C GLY A 289 11.14 31.54 -6.43
N MET A 290 11.04 32.39 -7.47
CA MET A 290 11.29 33.82 -7.35
C MET A 290 10.30 34.49 -6.38
N VAL A 291 10.85 35.17 -5.38
CA VAL A 291 10.14 36.01 -4.41
C VAL A 291 10.84 37.37 -4.39
N SER A 292 10.08 38.43 -4.62
CA SER A 292 10.63 39.78 -4.91
C SER A 292 10.91 40.66 -3.70
N SER A 293 10.29 40.36 -2.54
CA SER A 293 10.43 41.22 -1.35
C SER A 293 10.66 40.45 -0.05
N GLU A 294 11.27 41.11 0.92
CA GLU A 294 11.53 40.55 2.26
C GLU A 294 10.23 40.24 3.01
N GLU A 295 9.20 41.08 2.82
CA GLU A 295 7.90 40.93 3.43
C GLU A 295 7.21 39.61 2.96
N LEU A 296 7.27 39.32 1.68
CA LEU A 296 6.75 38.05 1.12
C LEU A 296 7.53 36.85 1.64
N ILE A 297 8.87 36.94 1.75
CA ILE A 297 9.71 35.88 2.32
C ILE A 297 9.32 35.61 3.76
N LYS A 298 9.12 36.64 4.58
CA LYS A 298 8.69 36.52 5.97
C LYS A 298 7.31 35.86 6.07
N MET A 299 6.37 36.27 5.20
CA MET A 299 5.03 35.67 5.15
C MET A 299 5.08 34.17 4.78
N ILE A 300 5.81 33.80 3.75
CA ILE A 300 6.02 32.41 3.37
C ILE A 300 6.60 31.61 4.55
N SER A 301 7.70 32.12 5.15
CA SER A 301 8.34 31.44 6.29
C SER A 301 7.40 31.25 7.47
N LYS A 302 6.56 32.26 7.77
CA LYS A 302 5.53 32.18 8.80
C LYS A 302 4.55 31.03 8.52
N LYS A 303 3.99 30.98 7.30
CA LYS A 303 2.98 29.97 6.90
C LYS A 303 3.55 28.56 6.83
N LEU A 304 4.76 28.37 6.32
CA LEU A 304 5.41 27.06 6.30
C LEU A 304 5.57 26.49 7.72
N LYS A 305 5.92 27.34 8.70
CA LYS A 305 6.04 26.94 10.11
C LYS A 305 4.67 26.70 10.75
N GLU A 306 3.70 27.59 10.53
CA GLU A 306 2.35 27.51 11.07
C GLU A 306 1.67 26.19 10.69
N TYR A 307 1.78 25.80 9.42
CA TYR A 307 1.20 24.58 8.90
C TYR A 307 2.11 23.35 9.00
N HIS A 308 3.31 23.47 9.58
CA HIS A 308 4.30 22.38 9.69
C HIS A 308 4.51 21.67 8.34
N LEU A 309 4.78 22.44 7.28
CA LEU A 309 5.03 21.88 5.96
C LEU A 309 6.45 21.32 5.87
N GLU A 310 6.58 20.20 5.18
CA GLU A 310 7.82 19.46 4.99
C GLU A 310 8.19 19.37 3.51
N ASN A 311 9.35 18.78 3.19
CA ASN A 311 9.82 18.60 1.81
C ASN A 311 9.87 19.90 1.01
N ILE A 312 10.56 20.92 1.58
CA ILE A 312 10.65 22.26 1.00
C ILE A 312 11.92 22.35 0.13
N VAL A 313 11.73 22.75 -1.13
CA VAL A 313 12.81 23.07 -2.08
C VAL A 313 12.80 24.56 -2.36
N VAL A 314 13.94 25.21 -2.21
CA VAL A 314 14.14 26.62 -2.54
C VAL A 314 15.06 26.70 -3.74
N ASP A 315 14.62 27.38 -4.81
CA ASP A 315 15.31 27.55 -6.09
C ASP A 315 15.89 28.95 -6.22
#